data_4b3a8a7151c246233c844ffffc16d2a4
#
_entry.id   4b3a8a7151c246233c844ffffc16d2a4
#
_cell.length_a   1.000
_cell.length_b   1.000
_cell.length_c   1.000
_cell.angle_alpha   90.00
_cell.angle_beta   90.00
_cell.angle_gamma   90.00
#
_symmetry.space_group_name_H-M   'P 1'
#
loop_
_entity.id
_entity.type
_entity.pdbx_description
1 polymer ?
#
loop_
_entity_poly.entity_id
_entity_poly.type
_entity_poly.pdbx_seq_one_letter_code
_entity_poly.pdbx_strand_id
1 'polypeptide(L)'
;ESRGLGDVYKRQINHQHNTMAKYIKSRTWAMVVYPESAPENWEELLAETFMQFAVSPLHDKDTNPDGEIKKPHWHVILIWDGPVTQNTALKTAEKVNAPQPIKLESVRGAYRYFTHMDNPEKYQYDEKDIKLYNGFDISAYVSLTKEEKYEAIGKIMDIINDNGITEYIDLLNTLRANDYNLFKVACDNTILFTNVVRSLRHSEDKRKRF
;
A
#
# COMPACT_ATOMS: atom_id res chain seq x y z
N GLU A 1 3.54 19.97 12.06
CA GLU A 1 3.43 20.23 10.61
C GLU A 1 3.65 18.94 9.84
N SER A 2 2.56 18.38 9.34
CA SER A 2 2.59 17.22 8.45
C SER A 2 3.10 17.68 7.08
N ARG A 3 4.35 17.42 6.81
CA ARG A 3 4.94 17.65 5.49
C ARG A 3 4.38 16.60 4.52
N GLY A 4 3.51 17.03 3.59
CA GLY A 4 2.83 16.16 2.66
C GLY A 4 3.80 15.37 1.75
N LEU A 5 3.41 14.16 1.37
CA LEU A 5 4.13 13.27 0.45
C LEU A 5 4.60 13.96 -0.84
N GLY A 6 3.89 15.01 -1.29
CA GLY A 6 4.29 15.85 -2.43
C GLY A 6 5.62 16.58 -2.22
N ASP A 7 5.93 17.00 -0.98
CA ASP A 7 7.21 17.63 -0.66
C ASP A 7 8.33 16.61 -0.50
N VAL A 8 8.02 15.39 -0.08
CA VAL A 8 8.97 14.28 -0.06
C VAL A 8 9.34 13.89 -1.48
N TYR A 9 8.38 13.83 -2.40
CA TYR A 9 8.59 13.58 -3.83
C TYR A 9 9.48 14.66 -4.48
N LYS A 10 9.22 15.95 -4.22
CA LYS A 10 10.03 17.06 -4.76
C LYS A 10 11.45 17.12 -4.18
N ARG A 11 11.64 16.80 -2.89
CA ARG A 11 12.98 16.77 -2.27
C ARG A 11 13.85 15.63 -2.76
N GLN A 12 13.26 14.45 -3.07
CA GLN A 12 14.02 13.35 -3.64
C GLN A 12 14.56 13.67 -5.05
N ILE A 13 13.82 14.41 -5.85
CA ILE A 13 14.27 14.82 -7.21
C ILE A 13 15.46 15.80 -7.14
N ASN A 14 15.48 16.71 -6.17
CA ASN A 14 16.51 17.77 -6.12
C ASN A 14 17.81 17.38 -5.41
N HIS A 15 17.86 16.29 -4.63
CA HIS A 15 19.07 15.88 -3.90
C HIS A 15 19.95 14.85 -4.62
N GLN A 16 19.54 14.32 -5.78
CA GLN A 16 20.26 13.26 -6.48
C GLN A 16 21.24 13.73 -7.57
N HIS A 17 21.51 15.03 -7.71
CA HIS A 17 22.34 15.51 -8.81
C HIS A 17 23.84 15.56 -8.54
N ASN A 18 24.35 15.18 -7.39
CA ASN A 18 25.81 15.17 -7.22
C ASN A 18 26.32 14.28 -6.08
N THR A 19 26.38 12.98 -6.27
CA THR A 19 27.39 12.09 -5.62
C THR A 19 27.37 10.75 -6.36
N MET A 20 28.53 10.12 -6.57
CA MET A 20 28.77 8.84 -7.24
C MET A 20 27.53 7.93 -7.22
N ALA A 21 27.00 7.58 -8.40
CA ALA A 21 25.79 6.79 -8.57
C ALA A 21 25.90 5.48 -7.76
N LYS A 22 25.44 5.52 -6.52
CA LYS A 22 25.26 4.33 -5.71
C LYS A 22 24.32 3.44 -6.51
N TYR A 23 24.74 2.22 -6.81
CA TYR A 23 23.97 1.24 -7.58
C TYR A 23 22.66 0.95 -6.82
N ILE A 24 21.63 1.79 -7.08
CA ILE A 24 20.32 1.61 -6.45
C ILE A 24 19.67 0.41 -7.12
N LYS A 25 19.38 -0.62 -6.32
CA LYS A 25 18.56 -1.78 -6.72
C LYS A 25 17.30 -1.80 -5.89
N SER A 26 16.16 -2.05 -6.52
CA SER A 26 14.87 -2.23 -5.84
C SER A 26 13.98 -3.17 -6.64
N ARG A 27 13.06 -3.83 -5.95
CA ARG A 27 11.95 -4.55 -6.60
C ARG A 27 10.82 -3.58 -6.99
N THR A 28 10.74 -2.43 -6.33
CA THR A 28 9.59 -1.52 -6.37
C THR A 28 10.01 -0.15 -6.86
N TRP A 29 9.35 0.33 -7.89
CA TRP A 29 9.61 1.61 -8.53
C TRP A 29 8.29 2.32 -8.84
N ALA A 30 8.34 3.64 -8.98
CA ALA A 30 7.22 4.43 -9.49
C ALA A 30 7.66 5.27 -10.68
N MET A 31 6.75 5.51 -11.59
CA MET A 31 6.91 6.47 -12.67
C MET A 31 5.63 7.25 -12.90
N VAL A 32 5.73 8.33 -13.63
CA VAL A 32 4.61 9.12 -14.12
C VAL A 32 4.51 8.92 -15.63
N VAL A 33 3.30 8.72 -16.13
CA VAL A 33 3.04 8.61 -17.57
C VAL A 33 2.12 9.75 -17.98
N TYR A 34 2.49 10.45 -19.05
CA TYR A 34 1.73 11.59 -19.56
C TYR A 34 0.98 11.20 -20.84
N PRO A 35 -0.34 11.46 -20.94
CA PRO A 35 -1.10 11.17 -22.15
C PRO A 35 -0.52 11.79 -23.43
N GLU A 36 0.10 12.97 -23.30
CA GLU A 36 0.67 13.70 -24.44
C GLU A 36 1.90 13.03 -25.07
N SER A 37 2.61 12.18 -24.34
CA SER A 37 3.86 11.55 -24.79
C SER A 37 3.80 10.03 -24.88
N ALA A 38 2.89 9.40 -24.14
CA ALA A 38 2.76 7.95 -24.12
C ALA A 38 2.16 7.42 -25.44
N PRO A 39 2.61 6.25 -25.95
CA PRO A 39 1.92 5.54 -27.02
C PRO A 39 0.48 5.20 -26.61
N GLU A 40 -0.45 5.13 -27.55
CA GLU A 40 -1.86 4.78 -27.24
C GLU A 40 -1.99 3.43 -26.53
N ASN A 41 -1.14 2.46 -26.85
CA ASN A 41 -1.10 1.12 -26.27
C ASN A 41 -0.05 0.96 -25.14
N TRP A 42 0.28 2.03 -24.42
CA TRP A 42 1.36 2.00 -23.43
C TRP A 42 1.12 1.00 -22.29
N GLU A 43 -0.13 0.78 -21.88
CA GLU A 43 -0.47 -0.20 -20.84
C GLU A 43 -0.17 -1.64 -21.32
N GLU A 44 -0.47 -1.95 -22.58
CA GLU A 44 -0.18 -3.25 -23.20
C GLU A 44 1.33 -3.48 -23.32
N LEU A 45 2.09 -2.45 -23.74
CA LEU A 45 3.55 -2.52 -23.82
C LEU A 45 4.20 -2.80 -22.44
N LEU A 46 3.62 -2.29 -21.36
CA LEU A 46 4.04 -2.64 -20.02
C LEU A 46 3.60 -4.05 -19.62
N ALA A 47 2.37 -4.44 -19.97
CA ALA A 47 1.84 -5.78 -19.64
C ALA A 47 2.67 -6.91 -20.28
N GLU A 48 3.21 -6.71 -21.47
CA GLU A 48 4.10 -7.65 -22.18
C GLU A 48 5.44 -7.87 -21.44
N THR A 49 5.79 -7.03 -20.50
CA THR A 49 7.01 -7.23 -19.70
C THR A 49 6.85 -8.27 -18.59
N PHE A 50 5.63 -8.74 -18.36
CA PHE A 50 5.23 -9.69 -17.30
C PHE A 50 5.54 -9.23 -15.87
N MET A 51 6.06 -8.03 -15.65
CA MET A 51 6.17 -7.47 -14.30
C MET A 51 4.78 -7.05 -13.80
N GLN A 52 4.57 -7.12 -12.49
CA GLN A 52 3.35 -6.62 -11.86
C GLN A 52 3.35 -5.09 -11.88
N PHE A 53 2.23 -4.49 -12.24
CA PHE A 53 2.09 -3.03 -12.14
C PHE A 53 0.65 -2.60 -11.86
N ALA A 54 0.54 -1.41 -11.28
CA ALA A 54 -0.74 -0.74 -11.04
C ALA A 54 -0.71 0.68 -11.60
N VAL A 55 -1.83 1.13 -12.13
CA VAL A 55 -2.02 2.43 -12.75
C VAL A 55 -3.09 3.20 -12.00
N SER A 56 -2.82 4.44 -11.62
CA SER A 56 -3.80 5.32 -10.97
C SER A 56 -4.93 5.72 -11.93
N PRO A 57 -6.05 6.26 -11.43
CA PRO A 57 -6.91 7.11 -12.23
C PRO A 57 -6.10 8.21 -12.92
N LEU A 58 -6.63 8.78 -14.00
CA LEU A 58 -5.99 9.94 -14.63
C LEU A 58 -6.09 11.16 -13.69
N HIS A 59 -4.95 11.67 -13.27
CA HIS A 59 -4.85 12.88 -12.46
C HIS A 59 -4.92 14.11 -13.37
N ASP A 60 -6.12 14.55 -13.68
CA ASP A 60 -6.43 15.69 -14.56
C ASP A 60 -6.97 16.92 -13.79
N LYS A 61 -7.21 16.76 -12.48
CA LYS A 61 -7.74 17.82 -11.60
C LYS A 61 -6.76 18.28 -10.53
N ASP A 62 -5.53 17.81 -10.59
CA ASP A 62 -4.47 18.22 -9.68
C ASP A 62 -4.05 19.66 -9.94
N THR A 63 -3.81 20.42 -8.86
CA THR A 63 -3.33 21.79 -8.95
C THR A 63 -1.90 21.93 -8.42
N ASN A 64 -1.17 22.86 -8.97
CA ASN A 64 0.09 23.36 -8.43
C ASN A 64 -0.16 24.30 -7.24
N PRO A 65 0.86 24.63 -6.42
CA PRO A 65 0.74 25.58 -5.33
C PRO A 65 0.30 26.99 -5.74
N ASP A 66 0.51 27.36 -7.00
CA ASP A 66 0.08 28.63 -7.62
C ASP A 66 -1.37 28.60 -8.11
N GLY A 67 -2.07 27.45 -7.99
CA GLY A 67 -3.45 27.24 -8.43
C GLY A 67 -3.60 26.82 -9.89
N GLU A 68 -2.54 26.72 -10.67
CA GLU A 68 -2.59 26.22 -12.04
C GLU A 68 -2.85 24.71 -12.06
N ILE A 69 -3.66 24.23 -13.02
CA ILE A 69 -3.92 22.80 -13.22
C ILE A 69 -2.62 22.14 -13.72
N LYS A 70 -2.24 21.03 -13.10
CA LYS A 70 -1.12 20.21 -13.55
C LYS A 70 -1.45 19.54 -14.87
N LYS A 71 -0.41 19.23 -15.66
CA LYS A 71 -0.57 18.36 -16.82
C LYS A 71 -1.22 17.05 -16.40
N PRO A 72 -2.24 16.57 -17.13
CA PRO A 72 -2.82 15.25 -16.88
C PRO A 72 -1.75 14.16 -16.89
N HIS A 73 -1.82 13.25 -15.94
CA HIS A 73 -0.84 12.19 -15.79
C HIS A 73 -1.39 10.99 -15.02
N TRP A 74 -0.81 9.82 -15.26
CA TRP A 74 -0.99 8.64 -14.42
C TRP A 74 0.22 8.43 -13.53
N HIS A 75 -0.02 7.99 -12.30
CA HIS A 75 1.00 7.39 -11.47
C HIS A 75 1.01 5.88 -11.71
N VAL A 76 2.19 5.31 -11.87
CA VAL A 76 2.36 3.88 -12.12
C VAL A 76 3.32 3.29 -11.10
N ILE A 77 2.88 2.22 -10.42
CA ILE A 77 3.72 1.40 -9.56
C ILE A 77 4.20 0.21 -10.36
N LEU A 78 5.51 -0.04 -10.34
CA LEU A 78 6.15 -1.15 -11.03
C LEU A 78 6.78 -2.08 -10.01
N ILE A 79 6.53 -3.40 -10.13
CA ILE A 79 7.03 -4.42 -9.20
C ILE A 79 7.64 -5.58 -9.96
N TRP A 80 8.93 -5.81 -9.76
CA TRP A 80 9.66 -6.95 -10.30
C TRP A 80 9.75 -8.10 -9.30
N ASP A 81 9.90 -9.32 -9.78
CA ASP A 81 10.11 -10.50 -8.93
C ASP A 81 11.40 -10.45 -8.13
N GLY A 82 12.43 -9.79 -8.66
CA GLY A 82 13.71 -9.56 -8.02
C GLY A 82 14.16 -8.10 -8.08
N PRO A 83 15.18 -7.71 -7.29
CA PRO A 83 15.69 -6.34 -7.33
C PRO A 83 16.34 -6.02 -8.69
N VAL A 84 15.89 -4.95 -9.35
CA VAL A 84 16.43 -4.42 -10.60
C VAL A 84 17.18 -3.11 -10.36
N THR A 85 18.10 -2.79 -11.25
CA THR A 85 18.82 -1.51 -11.22
C THR A 85 17.95 -0.36 -11.73
N GLN A 86 18.31 0.88 -11.37
CA GLN A 86 17.66 2.07 -11.90
C GLN A 86 17.70 2.11 -13.44
N ASN A 87 18.79 1.65 -14.04
CA ASN A 87 18.91 1.58 -15.50
C ASN A 87 17.91 0.59 -16.13
N THR A 88 17.64 -0.53 -15.46
CA THR A 88 16.61 -1.48 -15.90
C THR A 88 15.21 -0.85 -15.82
N ALA A 89 14.92 -0.16 -14.72
CA ALA A 89 13.66 0.55 -14.57
C ALA A 89 13.50 1.68 -15.63
N LEU A 90 14.59 2.41 -15.90
CA LEU A 90 14.61 3.45 -16.94
C LEU A 90 14.30 2.88 -18.32
N LYS A 91 14.93 1.77 -18.72
CA LYS A 91 14.63 1.11 -20.01
C LYS A 91 13.17 0.67 -20.14
N THR A 92 12.52 0.36 -19.02
CA THR A 92 11.08 0.05 -19.00
C THR A 92 10.24 1.31 -19.21
N ALA A 93 10.59 2.43 -18.57
CA ALA A 93 9.93 3.71 -18.76
C ALA A 93 10.10 4.27 -20.18
N GLU A 94 11.28 4.10 -20.77
CA GLU A 94 11.58 4.51 -22.15
C GLU A 94 10.63 3.83 -23.19
N LYS A 95 10.19 2.59 -22.94
CA LYS A 95 9.24 1.90 -23.84
C LYS A 95 7.90 2.64 -23.98
N VAL A 96 7.53 3.41 -22.98
CA VAL A 96 6.26 4.14 -22.94
C VAL A 96 6.46 5.67 -22.89
N ASN A 97 7.65 6.13 -23.27
CA ASN A 97 8.05 7.54 -23.25
C ASN A 97 7.81 8.24 -21.91
N ALA A 98 7.93 7.49 -20.83
CA ALA A 98 7.80 8.03 -19.46
C ALA A 98 9.13 8.59 -18.93
N PRO A 99 9.08 9.59 -18.05
CA PRO A 99 10.25 10.08 -17.34
C PRO A 99 10.93 9.02 -16.49
N GLN A 100 12.13 9.33 -16.00
CA GLN A 100 12.91 8.44 -15.16
C GLN A 100 12.13 7.95 -13.93
N PRO A 101 12.03 6.63 -13.73
CA PRO A 101 11.40 6.05 -12.55
C PRO A 101 12.18 6.36 -11.27
N ILE A 102 11.47 6.44 -10.17
CA ILE A 102 12.03 6.58 -8.83
C ILE A 102 11.83 5.30 -8.03
N LYS A 103 12.80 4.98 -7.17
CA LYS A 103 12.66 3.89 -6.21
C LYS A 103 11.52 4.20 -5.24
N LEU A 104 10.61 3.26 -5.03
CA LEU A 104 9.57 3.37 -4.01
C LEU A 104 10.09 2.91 -2.65
N GLU A 105 9.86 3.73 -1.63
CA GLU A 105 10.07 3.36 -0.23
C GLU A 105 8.85 2.62 0.35
N SER A 106 7.64 2.94 -0.14
CA SER A 106 6.40 2.32 0.31
C SER A 106 5.43 2.13 -0.87
N VAL A 107 5.16 0.89 -1.24
CA VAL A 107 4.13 0.53 -2.23
C VAL A 107 2.74 0.93 -1.72
N ARG A 108 2.44 0.66 -0.43
CA ARG A 108 1.18 1.07 0.20
C ARG A 108 0.97 2.58 0.10
N GLY A 109 1.98 3.37 0.47
CA GLY A 109 1.89 4.83 0.41
C GLY A 109 1.66 5.36 -1.00
N ALA A 110 2.36 4.77 -2.00
CA ALA A 110 2.16 5.14 -3.40
C ALA A 110 0.77 4.75 -3.93
N TYR A 111 0.26 3.58 -3.53
CA TYR A 111 -1.09 3.14 -3.91
C TYR A 111 -2.18 4.06 -3.32
N ARG A 112 -2.07 4.43 -2.03
CA ARG A 112 -2.99 5.38 -1.39
C ARG A 112 -2.95 6.77 -2.03
N TYR A 113 -1.79 7.15 -2.58
CA TYR A 113 -1.64 8.39 -3.31
C TYR A 113 -2.38 8.39 -4.66
N PHE A 114 -2.69 7.23 -5.25
CA PHE A 114 -3.48 7.11 -6.48
C PHE A 114 -4.85 7.79 -6.38
N THR A 115 -5.45 7.76 -5.20
CA THR A 115 -6.76 8.38 -4.93
C THR A 115 -6.65 9.62 -4.04
N HIS A 116 -5.45 10.02 -3.65
CA HIS A 116 -5.17 11.07 -2.65
C HIS A 116 -5.77 10.79 -1.27
N MET A 117 -5.96 9.51 -0.92
CA MET A 117 -6.62 9.08 0.32
C MET A 117 -6.05 9.75 1.58
N ASP A 118 -4.72 10.03 1.63
CA ASP A 118 -4.05 10.68 2.75
C ASP A 118 -3.95 12.21 2.60
N ASN A 119 -4.56 12.78 1.57
CA ASN A 119 -4.50 14.20 1.23
C ASN A 119 -5.90 14.75 0.96
N PRO A 120 -6.74 14.94 2.00
CA PRO A 120 -8.14 15.34 1.83
C PRO A 120 -8.33 16.75 1.20
N GLU A 121 -7.26 17.57 1.22
CA GLU A 121 -7.23 18.88 0.57
C GLU A 121 -7.13 18.81 -0.95
N LYS A 122 -6.79 17.63 -1.50
CA LYS A 122 -6.67 17.39 -2.95
C LYS A 122 -7.97 16.80 -3.50
N TYR A 123 -8.09 16.85 -4.83
CA TYR A 123 -9.18 16.14 -5.50
C TYR A 123 -9.07 14.65 -5.21
N GLN A 124 -10.17 14.03 -4.78
CA GLN A 124 -10.24 12.58 -4.46
C GLN A 124 -10.66 11.83 -5.73
N TYR A 125 -9.79 10.95 -6.22
CA TYR A 125 -10.09 10.08 -7.36
C TYR A 125 -10.76 8.79 -6.90
N ASP A 126 -11.59 8.16 -7.77
CA ASP A 126 -12.28 6.91 -7.43
C ASP A 126 -11.31 5.72 -7.52
N GLU A 127 -11.31 4.89 -6.50
CA GLU A 127 -10.49 3.66 -6.45
C GLU A 127 -10.87 2.66 -7.56
N LYS A 128 -12.10 2.69 -8.05
CA LYS A 128 -12.58 1.83 -9.15
C LYS A 128 -11.84 2.06 -10.47
N ASP A 129 -11.27 3.27 -10.64
CA ASP A 129 -10.53 3.62 -11.85
C ASP A 129 -9.06 3.18 -11.78
N ILE A 130 -8.62 2.57 -10.68
CA ILE A 130 -7.30 1.96 -10.57
C ILE A 130 -7.28 0.68 -11.40
N LYS A 131 -6.27 0.55 -12.26
CA LYS A 131 -6.06 -0.65 -13.06
C LYS A 131 -4.90 -1.47 -12.51
N LEU A 132 -5.09 -2.78 -12.43
CA LEU A 132 -4.12 -3.74 -11.91
C LEU A 132 -3.74 -4.74 -13.01
N TYR A 133 -2.45 -5.00 -13.18
CA TYR A 133 -1.90 -5.83 -14.25
C TYR A 133 -0.98 -6.92 -13.74
N ASN A 134 -0.92 -8.03 -14.48
CA ASN A 134 0.01 -9.14 -14.27
C ASN A 134 -0.02 -9.71 -12.83
N GLY A 135 -1.21 -9.73 -12.21
CA GLY A 135 -1.36 -10.26 -10.86
C GLY A 135 -0.88 -9.31 -9.75
N PHE A 136 -0.83 -8.00 -10.02
CA PHE A 136 -0.57 -7.04 -8.94
C PHE A 136 -1.61 -7.21 -7.83
N ASP A 137 -1.13 -7.44 -6.62
CA ASP A 137 -1.96 -7.56 -5.42
C ASP A 137 -1.46 -6.61 -4.33
N ILE A 138 -2.23 -5.54 -4.08
CA ILE A 138 -1.90 -4.58 -3.03
C ILE A 138 -1.90 -5.22 -1.64
N SER A 139 -2.67 -6.29 -1.40
CA SER A 139 -2.75 -6.94 -0.10
C SER A 139 -1.40 -7.50 0.37
N ALA A 140 -0.50 -7.84 -0.57
CA ALA A 140 0.87 -8.26 -0.28
C ALA A 140 1.74 -7.14 0.33
N TYR A 141 1.32 -5.88 0.18
CA TYR A 141 2.07 -4.68 0.61
C TYR A 141 1.35 -3.90 1.70
N VAL A 142 0.10 -4.24 2.02
CA VAL A 142 -0.66 -3.64 3.13
C VAL A 142 -0.26 -4.36 4.42
N SER A 143 0.96 -4.11 4.90
CA SER A 143 1.28 -4.39 6.28
C SER A 143 0.67 -3.29 7.15
N LEU A 144 -0.04 -3.69 8.20
CA LEU A 144 -0.50 -2.75 9.21
C LEU A 144 0.70 -2.02 9.81
N THR A 145 0.59 -0.72 10.02
CA THR A 145 1.55 0.01 10.85
C THR A 145 1.54 -0.57 12.25
N LYS A 146 2.53 -0.25 13.06
CA LYS A 146 2.59 -0.73 14.44
C LYS A 146 1.37 -0.27 15.25
N GLU A 147 0.95 0.95 15.03
CA GLU A 147 -0.22 1.57 15.65
C GLU A 147 -1.51 0.85 15.21
N GLU A 148 -1.74 0.70 13.90
CA GLU A 148 -2.90 -0.03 13.37
C GLU A 148 -2.95 -1.49 13.84
N LYS A 149 -1.78 -2.13 14.02
CA LYS A 149 -1.72 -3.49 14.58
C LYS A 149 -2.18 -3.52 16.03
N TYR A 150 -1.76 -2.55 16.86
CA TYR A 150 -2.21 -2.48 18.25
C TYR A 150 -3.69 -2.13 18.37
N GLU A 151 -4.21 -1.25 17.52
CA GLU A 151 -5.65 -0.98 17.45
C GLU A 151 -6.45 -2.23 17.08
N ALA A 152 -5.99 -2.99 16.08
CA ALA A 152 -6.61 -4.25 15.69
C ALA A 152 -6.58 -5.30 16.82
N ILE A 153 -5.46 -5.40 17.57
CA ILE A 153 -5.35 -6.25 18.74
C ILE A 153 -6.36 -5.83 19.80
N GLY A 154 -6.49 -4.51 20.06
CA GLY A 154 -7.48 -3.97 20.99
C GLY A 154 -8.91 -4.37 20.61
N LYS A 155 -9.29 -4.15 19.35
CA LYS A 155 -10.62 -4.56 18.82
C LYS A 155 -10.88 -6.05 18.99
N ILE A 156 -9.88 -6.91 18.76
CA ILE A 156 -10.03 -8.36 18.96
C ILE A 156 -10.25 -8.68 20.44
N MET A 157 -9.55 -7.99 21.34
CA MET A 157 -9.76 -8.16 22.80
C MET A 157 -11.16 -7.75 23.24
N ASP A 158 -11.70 -6.65 22.70
CA ASP A 158 -13.08 -6.23 22.94
C ASP A 158 -14.06 -7.29 22.47
N ILE A 159 -13.88 -7.83 21.25
CA ILE A 159 -14.71 -8.91 20.70
C ILE A 159 -14.67 -10.15 21.59
N ILE A 160 -13.50 -10.54 22.11
CA ILE A 160 -13.36 -11.68 23.03
C ILE A 160 -14.17 -11.44 24.30
N ASN A 161 -14.06 -10.25 24.91
CA ASN A 161 -14.73 -9.91 26.14
C ASN A 161 -16.25 -9.79 25.97
N ASP A 162 -16.70 -9.07 24.95
CA ASP A 162 -18.11 -8.79 24.69
C ASP A 162 -18.91 -10.08 24.36
N ASN A 163 -18.27 -11.04 23.71
CA ASN A 163 -18.89 -12.32 23.32
C ASN A 163 -18.55 -13.48 24.28
N GLY A 164 -17.76 -13.24 25.34
CA GLY A 164 -17.38 -14.28 26.28
C GLY A 164 -16.61 -15.44 25.64
N ILE A 165 -15.73 -15.15 24.66
CA ILE A 165 -15.01 -16.18 23.91
C ILE A 165 -13.89 -16.76 24.78
N THR A 166 -13.95 -18.07 25.07
CA THR A 166 -12.97 -18.80 25.89
C THR A 166 -12.15 -19.81 25.11
N GLU A 167 -12.47 -20.03 23.82
CA GLU A 167 -11.76 -20.93 22.93
C GLU A 167 -11.19 -20.18 21.70
N TYR A 168 -9.94 -20.47 21.36
CA TYR A 168 -9.28 -19.78 20.23
C TYR A 168 -9.95 -20.11 18.89
N ILE A 169 -10.50 -21.33 18.74
CA ILE A 169 -11.19 -21.70 17.49
C ILE A 169 -12.47 -20.89 17.30
N ASP A 170 -13.19 -20.59 18.38
CA ASP A 170 -14.42 -19.79 18.32
C ASP A 170 -14.10 -18.34 17.95
N LEU A 171 -12.99 -17.80 18.48
CA LEU A 171 -12.46 -16.51 18.06
C LEU A 171 -12.18 -16.48 16.55
N LEU A 172 -11.43 -17.44 16.04
CA LEU A 172 -11.10 -17.50 14.61
C LEU A 172 -12.34 -17.61 13.73
N ASN A 173 -13.33 -18.44 14.10
CA ASN A 173 -14.57 -18.57 13.36
C ASN A 173 -15.37 -17.26 13.37
N THR A 174 -15.48 -16.60 14.50
CA THR A 174 -16.16 -15.30 14.65
C THR A 174 -15.49 -14.22 13.78
N LEU A 175 -14.17 -14.08 13.84
CA LEU A 175 -13.45 -13.09 13.06
C LEU A 175 -13.52 -13.38 11.56
N ARG A 176 -13.35 -14.64 11.16
CA ARG A 176 -13.42 -15.03 9.75
C ARG A 176 -14.77 -14.69 9.10
N ALA A 177 -15.85 -14.80 9.87
CA ALA A 177 -17.19 -14.51 9.39
C ALA A 177 -17.51 -13.01 9.33
N ASN A 178 -16.91 -12.19 10.20
CA ASN A 178 -17.30 -10.80 10.38
C ASN A 178 -16.24 -9.78 9.93
N ASP A 179 -14.95 -10.09 10.09
CA ASP A 179 -13.83 -9.19 9.72
C ASP A 179 -12.58 -10.00 9.37
N TYR A 180 -12.37 -10.19 8.08
CA TYR A 180 -11.23 -10.97 7.58
C TYR A 180 -9.87 -10.33 7.88
N ASN A 181 -9.79 -9.00 8.05
CA ASN A 181 -8.52 -8.34 8.41
C ASN A 181 -8.16 -8.61 9.87
N LEU A 182 -9.13 -8.54 10.78
CA LEU A 182 -8.92 -8.95 12.17
C LEU A 182 -8.60 -10.45 12.28
N PHE A 183 -9.22 -11.30 11.44
CA PHE A 183 -8.87 -12.72 11.35
C PHE A 183 -7.38 -12.93 11.03
N LYS A 184 -6.83 -12.22 10.02
CA LYS A 184 -5.39 -12.28 9.70
C LYS A 184 -4.54 -11.88 10.90
N VAL A 185 -4.89 -10.77 11.58
CA VAL A 185 -4.17 -10.30 12.77
C VAL A 185 -4.20 -11.34 13.88
N ALA A 186 -5.33 -12.02 14.09
CA ALA A 186 -5.43 -13.10 15.08
C ALA A 186 -4.53 -14.28 14.73
N CYS A 187 -4.49 -14.70 13.46
CA CYS A 187 -3.61 -15.77 12.98
C CYS A 187 -2.13 -15.42 13.19
N ASP A 188 -1.72 -14.19 12.88
CA ASP A 188 -0.34 -13.72 13.06
C ASP A 188 0.07 -13.57 14.53
N ASN A 189 -0.90 -13.51 15.45
CA ASN A 189 -0.67 -13.34 16.90
C ASN A 189 -1.27 -14.49 17.72
N THR A 190 -1.20 -15.72 17.20
CA THR A 190 -1.78 -16.94 17.80
C THR A 190 -1.40 -17.13 19.25
N ILE A 191 -0.12 -16.96 19.63
CA ILE A 191 0.36 -17.11 21.00
C ILE A 191 -0.33 -16.13 21.95
N LEU A 192 -0.47 -14.87 21.55
CA LEU A 192 -1.13 -13.84 22.33
C LEU A 192 -2.58 -14.25 22.62
N PHE A 193 -3.37 -14.49 21.57
CA PHE A 193 -4.81 -14.72 21.72
C PHE A 193 -5.12 -16.08 22.35
N THR A 194 -4.33 -17.11 22.10
CA THR A 194 -4.47 -18.39 22.81
C THR A 194 -4.28 -18.21 24.32
N ASN A 195 -3.32 -17.37 24.74
CA ASN A 195 -3.11 -17.09 26.17
C ASN A 195 -4.24 -16.22 26.75
N VAL A 196 -4.76 -15.25 26.01
CA VAL A 196 -5.89 -14.42 26.46
C VAL A 196 -7.14 -15.29 26.72
N VAL A 197 -7.58 -16.05 25.73
CA VAL A 197 -8.79 -16.91 25.90
C VAL A 197 -8.61 -17.97 26.98
N ARG A 198 -7.41 -18.55 27.11
CA ARG A 198 -7.09 -19.49 28.19
C ARG A 198 -7.18 -18.82 29.57
N SER A 199 -6.67 -17.58 29.71
CA SER A 199 -6.73 -16.81 30.96
C SER A 199 -8.17 -16.52 31.38
N LEU A 200 -9.04 -16.16 30.42
CA LEU A 200 -10.46 -15.92 30.68
C LEU A 200 -11.18 -17.20 31.14
N ARG A 201 -10.96 -18.33 30.47
CA ARG A 201 -11.52 -19.62 30.88
C ARG A 201 -11.15 -19.95 32.34
N HIS A 202 -9.89 -19.81 32.72
CA HIS A 202 -9.46 -20.07 34.08
C HIS A 202 -10.04 -19.09 35.12
N SER A 203 -10.33 -17.86 34.75
CA SER A 203 -10.96 -16.88 35.62
C SER A 203 -12.43 -17.20 35.85
N GLU A 204 -13.15 -17.68 34.84
CA GLU A 204 -14.54 -18.13 34.95
C GLU A 204 -14.69 -19.40 35.80
N ASP A 205 -13.80 -20.37 35.61
CA ASP A 205 -13.76 -21.59 36.41
C ASP A 205 -13.55 -21.30 37.94
N LYS A 206 -12.75 -20.29 38.24
CA LYS A 206 -12.58 -19.84 39.63
C LYS A 206 -13.86 -19.21 40.18
N ARG A 207 -14.59 -18.38 39.39
CA ARG A 207 -15.83 -17.74 39.84
C ARG A 207 -16.99 -18.77 40.05
N LYS A 208 -17.00 -19.87 39.33
CA LYS A 208 -18.01 -20.94 39.47
C LYS A 208 -17.78 -21.84 40.68
N ARG A 209 -16.62 -21.74 41.35
CA ARG A 209 -16.26 -22.56 42.52
C ARG A 209 -16.57 -21.88 43.85
N PHE A 210 -17.05 -20.66 43.84
CA PHE A 210 -17.49 -19.85 44.98
C PHE A 210 -18.96 -19.42 44.77
#